data_d45cdc241ba9e42a35ca20953c616eb8
#
_entry.id   d45cdc241ba9e42a35ca20953c616eb8
#
_cell.length_a   1.000
_cell.length_b   1.000
_cell.length_c   1.000
_cell.angle_alpha   90.00
_cell.angle_beta   90.00
_cell.angle_gamma   90.00
#
_symmetry.space_group_name_H-M   'P 1'
#
loop_
_entity.id
_entity.type
_entity.pdbx_description
1 polymer ?
#
loop_
_entity_poly.entity_id
_entity_poly.type
_entity_poly.pdbx_seq_one_letter_code
_entity_poly.pdbx_strand_id
1 'polypeptide(L)'
;MRAVVFTPKAMDDLFELFVSNQLSPHRVHDLIRAIQRTPTSGIGKPEALKHDLKGYWSRRITQEHRLVYRFDDATVWIFSLNGHYL
;
A
#
# COMPACT_ATOMS: atom_id res chain seq x y z
N MET A 1 -3.98 16.61 -4.46
CA MET A 1 -3.83 15.26 -3.90
C MET A 1 -3.35 14.30 -4.98
N ARG A 2 -2.43 13.41 -4.65
CA ARG A 2 -1.90 12.45 -5.62
C ARG A 2 -2.98 11.51 -6.12
N ALA A 3 -2.91 11.16 -7.39
CA ALA A 3 -3.73 10.09 -7.96
C ALA A 3 -3.22 8.73 -7.44
N VAL A 4 -4.07 7.71 -7.50
CA VAL A 4 -3.71 6.36 -7.07
C VAL A 4 -3.86 5.41 -8.24
N VAL A 5 -2.82 4.63 -8.51
CA VAL A 5 -2.81 3.61 -9.53
C VAL A 5 -2.55 2.25 -8.86
N PHE A 6 -3.42 1.29 -9.12
CA PHE A 6 -3.21 -0.10 -8.69
C PHE A 6 -2.62 -0.88 -9.86
N THR A 7 -1.52 -1.59 -9.62
CA THR A 7 -1.05 -2.57 -10.59
C THR A 7 -2.05 -3.71 -10.67
N PRO A 8 -2.04 -4.51 -11.74
CA PRO A 8 -2.91 -5.69 -11.82
C PRO A 8 -2.76 -6.63 -10.62
N LYS A 9 -1.53 -6.87 -10.16
CA LYS A 9 -1.28 -7.70 -8.97
C LYS A 9 -1.92 -7.09 -7.72
N ALA A 10 -1.74 -5.79 -7.52
CA ALA A 10 -2.32 -5.11 -6.35
C ALA A 10 -3.83 -5.17 -6.37
N MET A 11 -4.44 -5.00 -7.53
CA MET A 11 -5.90 -5.10 -7.67
C MET A 11 -6.39 -6.51 -7.33
N ASP A 12 -5.69 -7.54 -7.80
CA ASP A 12 -6.03 -8.93 -7.50
C ASP A 12 -5.87 -9.23 -6.01
N ASP A 13 -4.78 -8.76 -5.40
CA ASP A 13 -4.55 -8.90 -3.96
C ASP A 13 -5.70 -8.27 -3.16
N LEU A 14 -6.09 -7.06 -3.53
CA LEU A 14 -7.16 -6.34 -2.85
C LEU A 14 -8.47 -7.10 -2.93
N PHE A 15 -8.82 -7.58 -4.12
CA PHE A 15 -10.05 -8.33 -4.34
C PHE A 15 -10.08 -9.61 -3.50
N GLU A 16 -9.00 -10.41 -3.56
CA GLU A 16 -8.91 -11.66 -2.80
C GLU A 16 -9.02 -11.44 -1.29
N LEU A 17 -8.34 -10.42 -0.79
CA LEU A 17 -8.33 -10.15 0.65
C LEU A 17 -9.68 -9.62 1.14
N PHE A 18 -10.40 -8.89 0.31
CA PHE A 18 -11.76 -8.46 0.64
C PHE A 18 -12.74 -9.64 0.61
N VAL A 19 -12.67 -10.47 -0.43
CA VAL A 19 -13.56 -11.64 -0.56
C VAL A 19 -13.36 -12.62 0.58
N SER A 20 -12.11 -12.83 1.00
CA SER A 20 -11.79 -13.73 2.11
C SER A 20 -11.95 -13.06 3.47
N ASN A 21 -12.43 -11.82 3.51
CA ASN A 21 -12.69 -11.07 4.74
C ASN A 21 -11.44 -10.86 5.62
N GLN A 22 -10.28 -10.74 4.98
CA GLN A 22 -9.01 -10.53 5.70
C GLN A 22 -8.64 -9.07 5.86
N LEU A 23 -9.24 -8.17 5.09
CA LEU A 23 -8.98 -6.74 5.17
C LEU A 23 -10.27 -5.96 5.41
N SER A 24 -10.15 -4.94 6.27
CA SER A 24 -11.20 -3.95 6.43
C SER A 24 -11.11 -2.92 5.30
N PRO A 25 -12.19 -2.68 4.56
CA PRO A 25 -12.21 -1.61 3.56
C PRO A 25 -11.86 -0.24 4.15
N HIS A 26 -12.32 0.05 5.36
CA HIS A 26 -12.01 1.31 6.05
C HIS A 26 -10.52 1.48 6.30
N ARG A 27 -9.86 0.42 6.74
CA ARG A 27 -8.43 0.48 7.01
C ARG A 27 -7.64 0.75 5.74
N VAL A 28 -7.97 0.06 4.66
CA VAL A 28 -7.32 0.25 3.37
C VAL A 28 -7.55 1.67 2.85
N HIS A 29 -8.79 2.14 2.94
CA HIS A 29 -9.14 3.51 2.54
C HIS A 29 -8.30 4.54 3.30
N ASP A 30 -8.23 4.41 4.62
CA ASP A 30 -7.51 5.37 5.45
C ASP A 30 -6.02 5.38 5.15
N LEU A 31 -5.43 4.20 4.91
CA LEU A 31 -4.03 4.10 4.54
C LEU A 31 -3.75 4.78 3.20
N ILE A 32 -4.58 4.51 2.20
CA ILE A 32 -4.41 5.11 0.88
C ILE A 32 -4.53 6.63 0.96
N ARG A 33 -5.51 7.15 1.69
CA ARG A 33 -5.65 8.59 1.89
C ARG A 33 -4.43 9.19 2.58
N ALA A 34 -3.90 8.52 3.59
CA ALA A 34 -2.69 8.97 4.28
C ALA A 34 -1.49 9.02 3.34
N ILE A 35 -1.31 7.98 2.50
CA ILE A 35 -0.22 7.94 1.53
C ILE A 35 -0.35 9.08 0.51
N GLN A 36 -1.55 9.37 0.05
CA GLN A 36 -1.79 10.45 -0.90
C GLN A 36 -1.33 11.80 -0.38
N ARG A 37 -1.49 12.03 0.93
CA ARG A 37 -1.15 13.30 1.57
C ARG A 37 0.30 13.37 2.00
N THR A 38 0.77 12.33 2.69
CA THR A 38 2.09 12.29 3.30
C THR A 38 2.71 10.92 3.07
N PRO A 39 3.33 10.68 1.89
CA PRO A 39 3.78 9.35 1.50
C PRO A 39 4.85 8.73 2.40
N THR A 40 5.56 9.55 3.18
CA THR A 40 6.68 9.06 4.01
C THR A 40 6.41 9.12 5.50
N SER A 41 5.20 9.53 5.90
CA SER A 41 4.85 9.63 7.32
C SER A 41 3.37 9.33 7.52
N GLY A 42 2.98 9.09 8.76
CA GLY A 42 1.57 8.86 9.11
C GLY A 42 1.30 7.45 9.57
N ILE A 43 0.04 7.03 9.46
CA ILE A 43 -0.43 5.74 9.99
C ILE A 43 0.16 4.56 9.24
N GLY A 44 0.22 3.41 9.89
CA GLY A 44 0.66 2.16 9.27
C GLY A 44 2.17 1.98 9.26
N LYS A 45 2.91 2.79 10.00
CA LYS A 45 4.37 2.69 10.13
C LYS A 45 5.06 2.66 8.76
N PRO A 46 5.01 3.77 8.00
CA PRO A 46 5.66 3.82 6.70
C PRO A 46 7.16 3.54 6.82
N GLU A 47 7.65 2.67 5.95
CA GLU A 47 9.03 2.22 5.96
C GLU A 47 9.57 2.19 4.55
N ALA A 48 10.72 2.82 4.34
CA ALA A 48 11.45 2.74 3.07
C ALA A 48 12.12 1.37 2.99
N LEU A 49 11.91 0.66 1.89
CA LEU A 49 12.51 -0.65 1.68
C LEU A 49 13.92 -0.51 1.14
N LYS A 50 14.71 -1.58 1.27
CA LYS A 50 16.15 -1.55 1.00
C LYS A 50 16.53 -2.54 -0.11
N HIS A 51 17.79 -2.47 -0.52
CA HIS A 51 18.40 -3.41 -1.48
C HIS A 51 17.61 -3.41 -2.79
N ASP A 52 17.16 -4.56 -3.25
CA ASP A 52 16.46 -4.70 -4.53
C ASP A 52 15.13 -3.93 -4.57
N LEU A 53 14.60 -3.58 -3.41
CA LEU A 53 13.35 -2.85 -3.30
C LEU A 53 13.56 -1.38 -2.97
N LYS A 54 14.75 -0.86 -3.17
CA LYS A 54 15.03 0.56 -2.97
C LYS A 54 14.10 1.41 -3.83
N GLY A 55 13.49 2.43 -3.22
CA GLY A 55 12.51 3.27 -3.87
C GLY A 55 11.08 2.86 -3.60
N TYR A 56 10.88 1.65 -3.08
CA TYR A 56 9.58 1.20 -2.62
C TYR A 56 9.41 1.49 -1.13
N TRP A 57 8.16 1.63 -0.73
CA TRP A 57 7.76 1.85 0.64
C TRP A 57 6.71 0.84 1.03
N SER A 58 6.57 0.56 2.33
CA SER A 58 5.49 -0.26 2.82
C SER A 58 4.79 0.39 4.00
N ARG A 59 3.50 0.08 4.15
CA ARG A 59 2.73 0.40 5.36
C ARG A 59 1.96 -0.83 5.80
N ARG A 60 1.83 -0.99 7.11
CA ARG A 60 1.06 -2.09 7.68
C ARG A 60 -0.43 -1.86 7.49
N ILE A 61 -1.12 -2.85 6.93
CA ILE A 61 -2.57 -2.88 6.92
C ILE A 61 -3.05 -3.63 8.16
N THR A 62 -2.49 -4.81 8.39
CA THR A 62 -2.68 -5.65 9.57
C THR A 62 -1.31 -6.15 10.00
N GLN A 63 -1.26 -7.03 11.00
CA GLN A 63 0.02 -7.66 11.37
C GLN A 63 0.61 -8.50 10.25
N GLU A 64 -0.24 -9.07 9.40
CA GLU A 64 0.18 -10.01 8.36
C GLU A 64 0.30 -9.36 6.98
N HIS A 65 -0.43 -8.28 6.72
CA HIS A 65 -0.52 -7.70 5.39
C HIS A 65 0.08 -6.30 5.35
N ARG A 66 0.83 -6.04 4.29
CA ARG A 66 1.45 -4.75 4.05
C ARG A 66 1.07 -4.24 2.68
N LEU A 67 0.89 -2.93 2.59
CA LEU A 67 0.68 -2.23 1.34
C LEU A 67 2.04 -1.73 0.86
N VAL A 68 2.47 -2.20 -0.30
CA VAL A 68 3.75 -1.80 -0.91
C VAL A 68 3.48 -0.82 -2.03
N TYR A 69 4.17 0.31 -2.02
CA TYR A 69 3.90 1.40 -2.94
C TYR A 69 5.16 2.17 -3.31
N ARG A 70 5.04 2.93 -4.39
CA ARG A 70 5.98 3.98 -4.79
C ARG A 70 5.18 5.25 -5.04
N PHE A 71 5.86 6.38 -5.13
CA PHE A 71 5.17 7.64 -5.36
C PHE A 71 6.10 8.67 -5.98
N ASP A 72 5.48 9.68 -6.60
CA ASP A 72 6.11 10.93 -6.97
C ASP A 72 5.18 12.08 -6.55
N ASP A 73 5.40 13.27 -7.06
CA ASP A 73 4.58 14.43 -6.68
C ASP A 73 3.12 14.32 -7.13
N ALA A 74 2.85 13.52 -8.15
CA ALA A 74 1.53 13.46 -8.78
C ALA A 74 0.78 12.15 -8.52
N THR A 75 1.49 11.07 -8.22
CA THR A 75 0.90 9.73 -8.26
C THR A 75 1.46 8.82 -7.17
N VAL A 76 0.59 7.94 -6.68
CA VAL A 76 0.96 6.78 -5.84
C VAL A 76 0.65 5.53 -6.65
N TRP A 77 1.64 4.64 -6.77
CA TRP A 77 1.45 3.33 -7.40
C TRP A 77 1.46 2.27 -6.31
N ILE A 78 0.42 1.44 -6.26
CA ILE A 78 0.29 0.35 -5.30
C ILE A 78 0.61 -0.96 -6.00
N PHE A 79 1.58 -1.70 -5.48
CA PHE A 79 2.13 -2.89 -6.10
C PHE A 79 1.67 -4.19 -5.48
N SER A 80 1.41 -4.22 -4.17
CA SER A 80 0.90 -5.42 -3.50
C SER A 80 0.25 -5.08 -2.16
N LEU A 81 -0.60 -5.99 -1.66
CA LEU A 81 -1.26 -5.84 -0.36
C LEU A 81 -1.22 -7.12 0.48
N ASN A 82 -0.63 -8.20 0.00
CA ASN A 82 -0.81 -9.51 0.62
C ASN A 82 0.29 -9.89 1.63
N GLY A 83 1.08 -8.94 2.09
CA GLY A 83 2.11 -9.21 3.09
C GLY A 83 3.46 -9.61 2.52
N HIS A 84 3.53 -9.96 1.26
CA HIS A 84 4.78 -10.24 0.57
C HIS A 84 5.23 -9.03 -0.22
N TYR A 85 6.54 -8.76 -0.21
CA TYR A 85 7.08 -7.73 -1.08
C TYR A 85 7.09 -8.22 -2.51
N LEU A 86 6.42 -7.51 -3.37
CA LEU A 86 6.41 -7.71 -4.82
C LEU A 86 6.49 -9.18 -5.29
#